data_b11708ca5aad008215e6bf5a0dfe2d94
#
_entry.id   b11708ca5aad008215e6bf5a0dfe2d94
#
_cell.length_a   1.000
_cell.length_b   1.000
_cell.length_c   1.000
_cell.angle_alpha   90.00
_cell.angle_beta   90.00
_cell.angle_gamma   90.00
#
_symmetry.space_group_name_H-M   'P 1'
#
loop_
_entity.id
_entity.type
_entity.pdbx_description
1 polymer ?
#
loop_
_entity_poly.entity_id
_entity_poly.type
_entity_poly.pdbx_seq_one_letter_code
_entity_poly.pdbx_strand_id
1 'polypeptide(L)'
;IQTSSLKMLDTETSELIKIILKNSNVKSSEVVASLPTFSAFSTLLEVPEMSADDTSKAMRFQAKQYIPLPISSVTIDWVKVGEKKLENGTIIQQVLLVSVPNEHIQKYKNIFRNAGLNLVAIELEGFASARVLTSDNEKTTLIIDIGSRSTMIAVAKHGLLKFVGQTDFAGGSLTQTIASGLNIRVRRAEDLKKLRGLKGTGGEYELSTLMFPILDVIISEARRVKSNYEIGYNEKIERIILTGGGANLLGIAQ
;
A
#
# COMPACT_ATOMS: atom_id res chain seq x y z
N ILE A 1 18.07 -2.19 -9.85
CA ILE A 1 18.81 -3.47 -10.01
C ILE A 1 18.74 -4.38 -8.76
N GLN A 2 17.89 -4.12 -7.79
CA GLN A 2 17.92 -4.85 -6.51
C GLN A 2 16.66 -5.66 -6.22
N THR A 3 15.78 -5.78 -7.16
CA THR A 3 14.45 -6.36 -6.92
C THR A 3 14.39 -7.88 -7.02
N SER A 4 15.41 -8.53 -7.58
CA SER A 4 15.40 -9.97 -7.79
C SER A 4 15.74 -10.81 -6.56
N SER A 5 16.54 -10.29 -5.63
CA SER A 5 17.01 -11.05 -4.46
C SER A 5 16.01 -11.21 -3.31
N LEU A 6 14.91 -10.46 -3.33
CA LEU A 6 13.85 -10.52 -2.30
C LEU A 6 12.57 -11.21 -2.79
N LYS A 7 12.54 -11.72 -4.02
CA LYS A 7 11.39 -12.48 -4.54
C LYS A 7 11.51 -13.93 -4.08
N MET A 8 10.71 -14.30 -3.10
CA MET A 8 10.51 -15.70 -2.76
C MET A 8 9.83 -16.45 -3.92
N LEU A 9 10.23 -17.70 -4.12
CA LEU A 9 9.55 -18.59 -5.05
C LEU A 9 8.13 -18.93 -4.53
N ASP A 10 7.21 -19.17 -5.44
CA ASP A 10 5.82 -19.50 -5.09
C ASP A 10 5.72 -20.72 -4.20
N THR A 11 6.59 -21.73 -4.45
CA THR A 11 6.70 -22.94 -3.64
C THR A 11 7.17 -22.66 -2.21
N GLU A 12 8.22 -21.85 -2.05
CA GLU A 12 8.74 -21.45 -0.73
C GLU A 12 7.69 -20.67 0.06
N THR A 13 7.00 -19.72 -0.62
CA THR A 13 5.91 -18.96 -0.01
C THR A 13 4.79 -19.87 0.47
N SER A 14 4.40 -20.84 -0.35
CA SER A 14 3.35 -21.82 0.00
C SER A 14 3.73 -22.68 1.22
N GLU A 15 4.98 -23.12 1.30
CA GLU A 15 5.45 -23.92 2.45
C GLU A 15 5.50 -23.08 3.73
N LEU A 16 5.94 -21.81 3.66
CA LEU A 16 5.89 -20.91 4.81
C LEU A 16 4.47 -20.66 5.30
N ILE A 17 3.51 -20.47 4.38
CA ILE A 17 2.10 -20.32 4.74
C ILE A 17 1.61 -21.56 5.50
N LYS A 18 1.91 -22.79 5.02
CA LYS A 18 1.56 -24.03 5.71
C LYS A 18 2.12 -24.08 7.14
N ILE A 19 3.39 -23.69 7.30
CA ILE A 19 4.05 -23.66 8.61
C ILE A 19 3.35 -22.67 9.55
N ILE A 20 3.05 -21.45 9.04
CA ILE A 20 2.36 -20.40 9.82
C ILE A 20 0.98 -20.90 10.26
N LEU A 21 0.18 -21.44 9.34
CA LEU A 21 -1.16 -21.93 9.65
C LEU A 21 -1.12 -23.05 10.72
N LYS A 22 -0.19 -23.98 10.59
CA LYS A 22 0.01 -25.07 11.56
C LYS A 22 0.37 -24.52 12.94
N ASN A 23 1.30 -23.57 13.01
CA ASN A 23 1.78 -22.99 14.26
C ASN A 23 0.73 -22.09 14.94
N SER A 24 -0.14 -21.48 14.15
CA SER A 24 -1.21 -20.58 14.64
C SER A 24 -2.53 -21.28 14.91
N ASN A 25 -2.60 -22.62 14.73
CA ASN A 25 -3.83 -23.43 14.89
C ASN A 25 -5.02 -22.88 14.06
N VAL A 26 -4.77 -22.25 12.91
CA VAL A 26 -5.82 -21.81 12.00
C VAL A 26 -6.48 -23.00 11.36
N LYS A 27 -7.82 -23.07 11.45
CA LYS A 27 -8.64 -24.17 10.92
C LYS A 27 -9.36 -23.83 9.63
N SER A 28 -9.47 -22.54 9.29
CA SER A 28 -10.11 -22.11 8.03
C SER A 28 -9.26 -22.51 6.84
N SER A 29 -9.91 -23.06 5.83
CA SER A 29 -9.31 -23.26 4.50
C SER A 29 -9.56 -22.08 3.55
N GLU A 30 -10.42 -21.12 3.95
CA GLU A 30 -10.69 -19.92 3.15
C GLU A 30 -9.75 -18.80 3.52
N VAL A 31 -9.28 -18.07 2.50
CA VAL A 31 -8.34 -16.96 2.66
C VAL A 31 -8.75 -15.75 1.81
N VAL A 32 -8.64 -14.57 2.41
CA VAL A 32 -8.62 -13.29 1.71
C VAL A 32 -7.17 -12.81 1.69
N ALA A 33 -6.69 -12.37 0.54
CA ALA A 33 -5.31 -11.91 0.37
C ALA A 33 -5.26 -10.43 0.01
N SER A 34 -4.27 -9.73 0.56
CA SER A 34 -3.94 -8.36 0.17
C SER A 34 -2.81 -8.33 -0.83
N LEU A 35 -2.99 -7.56 -1.91
CA LEU A 35 -1.95 -7.21 -2.87
C LEU A 35 -1.30 -5.88 -2.45
N PRO A 36 0.03 -5.78 -2.52
CA PRO A 36 0.71 -4.50 -2.36
C PRO A 36 0.26 -3.50 -3.43
N THR A 37 0.21 -2.22 -3.07
CA THR A 37 -0.21 -1.14 -3.97
C THR A 37 0.61 -1.11 -5.26
N PHE A 38 1.92 -1.39 -5.20
CA PHE A 38 2.80 -1.44 -6.38
C PHE A 38 2.47 -2.58 -7.36
N SER A 39 1.62 -3.53 -6.98
CA SER A 39 1.19 -4.64 -7.85
C SER A 39 -0.01 -4.30 -8.72
N ALA A 40 -0.56 -3.10 -8.57
CA ALA A 40 -1.75 -2.66 -9.29
C ALA A 40 -1.59 -1.22 -9.79
N PHE A 41 -2.35 -0.87 -10.81
CA PHE A 41 -2.59 0.51 -11.17
C PHE A 41 -3.93 0.95 -10.60
N SER A 42 -3.98 2.14 -10.02
CA SER A 42 -5.23 2.74 -9.55
C SER A 42 -5.30 4.21 -9.96
N THR A 43 -6.49 4.66 -10.31
CA THR A 43 -6.76 6.06 -10.62
C THR A 43 -8.17 6.44 -10.19
N LEU A 44 -8.30 7.67 -9.72
CA LEU A 44 -9.59 8.23 -9.39
C LEU A 44 -10.21 8.83 -10.65
N LEU A 45 -11.45 8.49 -10.90
CA LEU A 45 -12.27 9.04 -11.99
C LEU A 45 -13.45 9.79 -11.41
N GLU A 46 -13.75 10.94 -11.99
CA GLU A 46 -14.97 11.68 -11.74
C GLU A 46 -15.94 11.44 -12.89
N VAL A 47 -17.10 10.86 -12.58
CA VAL A 47 -18.13 10.53 -13.58
C VAL A 47 -19.49 11.07 -13.14
N PRO A 48 -20.37 11.45 -14.05
CA PRO A 48 -21.74 11.83 -13.68
C PRO A 48 -22.42 10.73 -12.88
N GLU A 49 -23.36 11.09 -12.04
CA GLU A 49 -24.21 10.11 -11.36
C GLU A 49 -25.01 9.32 -12.40
N MET A 50 -24.90 8.01 -12.33
CA MET A 50 -25.55 7.09 -13.25
C MET A 50 -25.87 5.76 -12.57
N SER A 51 -26.64 4.91 -13.24
CA SER A 51 -26.95 3.57 -12.74
C SER A 51 -25.69 2.71 -12.58
N ALA A 52 -25.75 1.65 -11.77
CA ALA A 52 -24.63 0.72 -11.59
C ALA A 52 -24.21 0.06 -12.92
N ASP A 53 -25.16 -0.27 -13.80
CA ASP A 53 -24.89 -0.86 -15.10
C ASP A 53 -24.19 0.13 -16.06
N ASP A 54 -24.64 1.37 -16.10
CA ASP A 54 -24.02 2.43 -16.90
C ASP A 54 -22.63 2.79 -16.36
N THR A 55 -22.47 2.82 -15.03
CA THR A 55 -21.15 2.98 -14.41
C THR A 55 -20.21 1.86 -14.84
N SER A 56 -20.69 0.61 -14.84
CA SER A 56 -19.90 -0.54 -15.32
C SER A 56 -19.43 -0.37 -16.76
N LYS A 57 -20.33 0.04 -17.67
CA LYS A 57 -20.00 0.28 -19.07
C LYS A 57 -19.00 1.44 -19.23
N ALA A 58 -19.25 2.55 -18.51
CA ALA A 58 -18.36 3.71 -18.49
C ALA A 58 -16.97 3.35 -18.01
N MET A 59 -16.84 2.59 -16.90
CA MET A 59 -15.56 2.17 -16.35
C MET A 59 -14.76 1.30 -17.30
N ARG A 60 -15.42 0.38 -18.02
CA ARG A 60 -14.75 -0.45 -19.04
C ARG A 60 -14.25 0.38 -20.23
N PHE A 61 -14.95 1.43 -20.59
CA PHE A 61 -14.51 2.34 -21.65
C PHE A 61 -13.35 3.23 -21.17
N GLN A 62 -13.49 3.85 -20.01
CA GLN A 62 -12.49 4.71 -19.39
C GLN A 62 -11.18 3.94 -19.11
N ALA A 63 -11.29 2.69 -18.66
CA ALA A 63 -10.13 1.85 -18.39
C ALA A 63 -9.14 1.78 -19.56
N LYS A 64 -9.64 1.77 -20.80
CA LYS A 64 -8.79 1.75 -22.00
C LYS A 64 -7.94 3.00 -22.17
N GLN A 65 -8.34 4.12 -21.59
CA GLN A 65 -7.63 5.40 -21.70
C GLN A 65 -6.60 5.59 -20.59
N TYR A 66 -6.85 5.04 -19.40
CA TYR A 66 -6.03 5.29 -18.22
C TYR A 66 -5.08 4.14 -17.86
N ILE A 67 -5.45 2.90 -18.18
CA ILE A 67 -4.62 1.75 -17.83
C ILE A 67 -3.47 1.61 -18.84
N PRO A 68 -2.21 1.63 -18.37
CA PRO A 68 -1.03 1.60 -19.24
C PRO A 68 -0.70 0.21 -19.80
N LEU A 69 -1.58 -0.77 -19.60
CA LEU A 69 -1.41 -2.16 -20.03
C LEU A 69 -2.56 -2.59 -20.96
N PRO A 70 -2.36 -3.59 -21.81
CA PRO A 70 -3.43 -4.17 -22.60
C PRO A 70 -4.57 -4.67 -21.71
N ILE A 71 -5.81 -4.31 -22.04
CA ILE A 71 -6.99 -4.67 -21.22
C ILE A 71 -7.15 -6.19 -21.07
N SER A 72 -6.72 -6.97 -22.06
CA SER A 72 -6.72 -8.44 -21.99
C SER A 72 -5.74 -9.03 -20.98
N SER A 73 -4.72 -8.26 -20.57
CA SER A 73 -3.68 -8.70 -19.62
C SER A 73 -3.96 -8.31 -18.16
N VAL A 74 -5.06 -7.59 -17.92
CA VAL A 74 -5.42 -7.11 -16.59
C VAL A 74 -6.83 -7.50 -16.20
N THR A 75 -7.05 -7.64 -14.90
CA THR A 75 -8.39 -7.67 -14.30
C THR A 75 -8.68 -6.26 -13.78
N ILE A 76 -9.87 -5.76 -14.07
CA ILE A 76 -10.32 -4.42 -13.74
C ILE A 76 -11.48 -4.51 -12.78
N ASP A 77 -11.44 -3.66 -11.75
CA ASP A 77 -12.53 -3.47 -10.81
C ASP A 77 -12.63 -1.99 -10.44
N TRP A 78 -13.72 -1.57 -9.82
CA TRP A 78 -13.92 -0.19 -9.39
C TRP A 78 -14.78 -0.13 -8.15
N VAL A 79 -14.60 0.94 -7.38
CA VAL A 79 -15.40 1.22 -6.20
C VAL A 79 -15.74 2.70 -6.12
N LYS A 80 -16.99 3.01 -5.82
CA LYS A 80 -17.42 4.38 -5.52
C LYS A 80 -16.84 4.77 -4.16
N VAL A 81 -16.02 5.82 -4.15
CA VAL A 81 -15.31 6.30 -2.95
C VAL A 81 -15.81 7.65 -2.46
N GLY A 82 -16.68 8.31 -3.21
CA GLY A 82 -17.26 9.58 -2.81
C GLY A 82 -18.19 10.18 -3.84
N GLU A 83 -18.71 11.35 -3.50
CA GLU A 83 -19.51 12.22 -4.35
C GLU A 83 -19.05 13.66 -4.18
N LYS A 84 -19.19 14.41 -5.24
CA LYS A 84 -18.92 15.86 -5.26
C LYS A 84 -20.12 16.57 -5.89
N LYS A 85 -20.66 17.55 -5.21
CA LYS A 85 -21.70 18.42 -5.75
C LYS A 85 -21.05 19.64 -6.39
N LEU A 86 -21.31 19.84 -7.66
CA LEU A 86 -20.85 21.00 -8.40
C LEU A 86 -21.71 22.23 -8.06
N GLU A 87 -21.23 23.44 -8.38
CA GLU A 87 -21.94 24.69 -8.15
C GLU A 87 -23.32 24.76 -8.85
N ASN A 88 -23.44 24.11 -10.00
CA ASN A 88 -24.70 24.00 -10.76
C ASN A 88 -25.68 22.94 -10.19
N GLY A 89 -25.36 22.32 -9.05
CA GLY A 89 -26.17 21.30 -8.40
C GLY A 89 -25.98 19.88 -8.93
N THR A 90 -25.20 19.66 -9.97
CA THR A 90 -24.89 18.32 -10.53
C THR A 90 -24.08 17.52 -9.53
N ILE A 91 -24.45 16.25 -9.34
CA ILE A 91 -23.70 15.30 -8.53
C ILE A 91 -22.73 14.55 -9.44
N ILE A 92 -21.46 14.54 -9.05
CA ILE A 92 -20.38 13.77 -9.68
C ILE A 92 -19.98 12.65 -8.72
N GLN A 93 -19.97 11.42 -9.20
CA GLN A 93 -19.46 10.28 -8.47
C GLN A 93 -17.94 10.20 -8.61
N GLN A 94 -17.27 9.95 -7.50
CA GLN A 94 -15.84 9.67 -7.45
C GLN A 94 -15.65 8.15 -7.37
N VAL A 95 -15.06 7.59 -8.42
CA VAL A 95 -14.87 6.15 -8.58
C VAL A 95 -13.39 5.85 -8.67
N LEU A 96 -12.89 5.02 -7.75
CA LEU A 96 -11.53 4.51 -7.80
C LEU A 96 -11.51 3.29 -8.74
N LEU A 97 -10.90 3.47 -9.91
CA LEU A 97 -10.64 2.42 -10.87
C LEU A 97 -9.35 1.71 -10.49
N VAL A 98 -9.37 0.39 -10.44
CA VAL A 98 -8.23 -0.45 -10.11
C VAL A 98 -7.99 -1.45 -11.24
N SER A 99 -6.74 -1.67 -11.60
CA SER A 99 -6.36 -2.76 -12.50
C SER A 99 -5.18 -3.54 -11.96
N VAL A 100 -5.29 -4.86 -12.02
CA VAL A 100 -4.26 -5.78 -11.54
C VAL A 100 -3.82 -6.67 -12.70
N PRO A 101 -2.52 -6.80 -13.01
CA PRO A 101 -2.02 -7.75 -13.99
C PRO A 101 -2.49 -9.18 -13.66
N ASN A 102 -3.01 -9.87 -14.68
CA ASN A 102 -3.54 -11.23 -14.51
C ASN A 102 -2.49 -12.20 -13.97
N GLU A 103 -1.22 -11.97 -14.28
CA GLU A 103 -0.10 -12.77 -13.75
C GLU A 103 0.01 -12.68 -12.21
N HIS A 104 -0.22 -11.51 -11.61
CA HIS A 104 -0.21 -11.35 -10.15
C HIS A 104 -1.35 -12.13 -9.51
N ILE A 105 -2.55 -12.01 -10.08
CA ILE A 105 -3.73 -12.78 -9.60
C ILE A 105 -3.47 -14.29 -9.71
N GLN A 106 -2.93 -14.74 -10.84
CA GLN A 106 -2.62 -16.15 -11.05
C GLN A 106 -1.54 -16.66 -10.09
N LYS A 107 -0.52 -15.83 -9.81
CA LYS A 107 0.52 -16.13 -8.83
C LYS A 107 -0.08 -16.37 -7.45
N TYR A 108 -0.95 -15.48 -6.97
CA TYR A 108 -1.61 -15.64 -5.67
C TYR A 108 -2.50 -16.88 -5.64
N LYS A 109 -3.30 -17.12 -6.69
CA LYS A 109 -4.09 -18.34 -6.81
C LYS A 109 -3.24 -19.60 -6.70
N ASN A 110 -2.08 -19.63 -7.36
CA ASN A 110 -1.17 -20.77 -7.31
C ASN A 110 -0.55 -20.96 -5.91
N ILE A 111 -0.09 -19.88 -5.27
CA ILE A 111 0.50 -19.92 -3.92
C ILE A 111 -0.51 -20.52 -2.93
N PHE A 112 -1.73 -19.99 -2.87
CA PHE A 112 -2.73 -20.43 -1.91
C PHE A 112 -3.23 -21.83 -2.20
N ARG A 113 -3.46 -22.18 -3.49
CA ARG A 113 -3.79 -23.55 -3.88
C ARG A 113 -2.71 -24.55 -3.45
N ASN A 114 -1.43 -24.24 -3.65
CA ASN A 114 -0.30 -25.07 -3.24
C ASN A 114 -0.18 -25.16 -1.71
N ALA A 115 -0.65 -24.14 -1.00
CA ALA A 115 -0.75 -24.15 0.46
C ALA A 115 -1.97 -24.95 0.99
N GLY A 116 -2.84 -25.44 0.10
CA GLY A 116 -4.07 -26.15 0.48
C GLY A 116 -5.22 -25.23 0.88
N LEU A 117 -5.18 -23.96 0.44
CA LEU A 117 -6.16 -22.93 0.77
C LEU A 117 -7.02 -22.56 -0.44
N ASN A 118 -8.25 -22.16 -0.17
CA ASN A 118 -9.18 -21.58 -1.14
C ASN A 118 -9.13 -20.05 -1.07
N LEU A 119 -8.58 -19.42 -2.11
CA LEU A 119 -8.52 -17.97 -2.21
C LEU A 119 -9.90 -17.43 -2.64
N VAL A 120 -10.64 -16.86 -1.71
CA VAL A 120 -12.02 -16.37 -1.94
C VAL A 120 -12.06 -14.93 -2.43
N ALA A 121 -11.08 -14.10 -2.04
CA ALA A 121 -10.98 -12.71 -2.50
C ALA A 121 -9.53 -12.21 -2.49
N ILE A 122 -9.27 -11.23 -3.35
CA ILE A 122 -8.04 -10.43 -3.37
C ILE A 122 -8.43 -8.97 -3.30
N GLU A 123 -7.80 -8.20 -2.43
CA GLU A 123 -7.96 -6.74 -2.36
C GLU A 123 -6.61 -6.04 -2.35
N LEU A 124 -6.55 -4.74 -2.61
CA LEU A 124 -5.33 -3.96 -2.39
C LEU A 124 -5.18 -3.64 -0.91
N GLU A 125 -3.93 -3.62 -0.43
CA GLU A 125 -3.60 -3.31 0.98
C GLU A 125 -4.21 -2.00 1.47
N GLY A 126 -4.32 -1.00 0.58
CA GLY A 126 -4.94 0.29 0.90
C GLY A 126 -6.41 0.18 1.31
N PHE A 127 -7.19 -0.72 0.69
CA PHE A 127 -8.59 -0.94 1.09
C PHE A 127 -8.70 -1.61 2.45
N ALA A 128 -7.88 -2.63 2.69
CA ALA A 128 -7.83 -3.31 3.98
C ALA A 128 -7.44 -2.34 5.11
N SER A 129 -6.38 -1.56 4.88
CA SER A 129 -5.89 -0.56 5.84
C SER A 129 -6.92 0.54 6.12
N ALA A 130 -7.57 1.07 5.07
CA ALA A 130 -8.64 2.05 5.22
C ALA A 130 -9.77 1.50 6.09
N ARG A 131 -10.25 0.31 5.79
CA ARG A 131 -11.36 -0.33 6.52
C ARG A 131 -11.02 -0.54 7.99
N VAL A 132 -9.82 -1.05 8.30
CA VAL A 132 -9.45 -1.38 9.67
C VAL A 132 -9.11 -0.14 10.50
N LEU A 133 -8.46 0.86 9.90
CA LEU A 133 -7.91 1.99 10.63
C LEU A 133 -8.83 3.21 10.71
N THR A 134 -9.90 3.26 9.89
CA THR A 134 -10.75 4.45 9.79
C THR A 134 -12.25 4.18 9.80
N SER A 135 -12.73 2.93 9.94
CA SER A 135 -14.16 2.62 9.93
C SER A 135 -14.94 3.35 11.01
N ASP A 136 -14.37 3.47 12.20
CA ASP A 136 -15.02 4.07 13.37
C ASP A 136 -14.63 5.54 13.58
N ASN A 137 -14.05 6.19 12.55
CA ASN A 137 -13.54 7.55 12.67
C ASN A 137 -13.99 8.44 11.51
N GLU A 138 -14.59 9.58 11.85
CA GLU A 138 -15.04 10.58 10.89
C GLU A 138 -13.93 11.44 10.31
N LYS A 139 -12.74 11.45 10.93
CA LYS A 139 -11.61 12.28 10.53
C LYS A 139 -10.94 11.75 9.27
N THR A 140 -10.72 12.65 8.34
CA THR A 140 -9.91 12.35 7.15
C THR A 140 -8.48 12.03 7.59
N THR A 141 -8.06 10.80 7.34
CA THR A 141 -6.83 10.22 7.89
C THR A 141 -5.83 9.92 6.78
N LEU A 142 -4.59 10.39 6.96
CA LEU A 142 -3.42 9.97 6.18
C LEU A 142 -2.81 8.74 6.84
N ILE A 143 -2.75 7.64 6.13
CA ILE A 143 -2.13 6.39 6.55
C ILE A 143 -0.79 6.28 5.84
N ILE A 144 0.30 6.11 6.60
CA ILE A 144 1.65 5.89 6.08
C ILE A 144 2.08 4.49 6.54
N ASP A 145 2.06 3.55 5.62
CA ASP A 145 2.45 2.15 5.87
C ASP A 145 3.89 1.94 5.36
N ILE A 146 4.84 1.94 6.29
CA ILE A 146 6.25 1.74 5.98
C ILE A 146 6.55 0.25 6.03
N GLY A 147 6.45 -0.40 4.88
CA GLY A 147 6.77 -1.81 4.72
C GLY A 147 8.27 -2.09 4.62
N SER A 148 8.60 -3.30 4.19
CA SER A 148 9.98 -3.70 3.92
C SER A 148 10.49 -3.23 2.57
N ARG A 149 9.63 -3.29 1.53
CA ARG A 149 9.99 -3.03 0.13
C ARG A 149 9.49 -1.68 -0.37
N SER A 150 8.31 -1.29 0.05
CA SER A 150 7.64 -0.05 -0.36
C SER A 150 6.97 0.60 0.84
N THR A 151 6.69 1.88 0.72
CA THR A 151 5.85 2.62 1.63
C THR A 151 4.58 3.02 0.89
N MET A 152 3.44 2.58 1.38
CA MET A 152 2.13 3.02 0.91
C MET A 152 1.70 4.25 1.70
N ILE A 153 1.13 5.22 1.00
CA ILE A 153 0.59 6.45 1.59
C ILE A 153 -0.84 6.60 1.10
N ALA A 154 -1.80 6.43 1.98
CA ALA A 154 -3.21 6.43 1.65
C ALA A 154 -3.98 7.51 2.41
N VAL A 155 -5.00 8.07 1.79
CA VAL A 155 -5.99 8.91 2.46
C VAL A 155 -7.27 8.11 2.56
N ALA A 156 -7.82 8.03 3.76
CA ALA A 156 -9.03 7.26 4.03
C ALA A 156 -9.97 8.02 5.00
N LYS A 157 -11.25 7.74 4.87
CA LYS A 157 -12.31 8.26 5.74
C LYS A 157 -13.47 7.26 5.78
N HIS A 158 -14.05 7.03 6.97
CA HIS A 158 -15.17 6.09 7.16
C HIS A 158 -14.93 4.70 6.57
N GLY A 159 -13.71 4.17 6.70
CA GLY A 159 -13.34 2.87 6.12
C GLY A 159 -13.14 2.86 4.61
N LEU A 160 -13.31 3.99 3.93
CA LEU A 160 -13.19 4.09 2.47
C LEU A 160 -11.84 4.69 2.09
N LEU A 161 -11.14 4.01 1.19
CA LEU A 161 -9.93 4.53 0.56
C LEU A 161 -10.33 5.64 -0.41
N LYS A 162 -9.77 6.84 -0.21
CA LYS A 162 -10.04 8.02 -1.03
C LYS A 162 -8.94 8.28 -2.05
N PHE A 163 -7.71 8.11 -1.62
CA PHE A 163 -6.53 8.35 -2.45
C PHE A 163 -5.39 7.45 -1.99
N VAL A 164 -4.51 7.05 -2.91
CA VAL A 164 -3.34 6.25 -2.59
C VAL A 164 -2.16 6.63 -3.48
N GLY A 165 -1.01 6.74 -2.85
CA GLY A 165 0.29 6.87 -3.49
C GLY A 165 1.27 5.90 -2.85
N GLN A 166 2.46 5.80 -3.42
CA GLN A 166 3.51 4.93 -2.90
C GLN A 166 4.89 5.42 -3.29
N THR A 167 5.88 4.91 -2.56
CA THR A 167 7.30 5.03 -2.92
C THR A 167 8.00 3.70 -2.70
N ASP A 168 9.06 3.44 -3.48
CA ASP A 168 9.90 2.25 -3.34
C ASP A 168 10.92 2.38 -2.20
N PHE A 169 10.94 3.52 -1.51
CA PHE A 169 11.74 3.72 -0.31
C PHE A 169 11.00 3.20 0.93
N ALA A 170 11.66 2.36 1.71
CA ALA A 170 11.04 1.61 2.81
C ALA A 170 12.07 1.11 3.81
N GLY A 171 11.66 0.25 4.74
CA GLY A 171 12.53 -0.35 5.74
C GLY A 171 13.75 -1.07 5.19
N GLY A 172 13.63 -1.72 4.03
CA GLY A 172 14.75 -2.36 3.34
C GLY A 172 15.76 -1.36 2.78
N SER A 173 15.29 -0.20 2.29
CA SER A 173 16.15 0.89 1.83
C SER A 173 16.99 1.46 2.98
N LEU A 174 16.37 1.66 4.15
CA LEU A 174 17.07 2.08 5.37
C LEU A 174 18.17 1.08 5.75
N THR A 175 17.85 -0.21 5.73
CA THR A 175 18.84 -1.27 6.02
C THR A 175 19.99 -1.27 5.05
N GLN A 176 19.71 -1.12 3.77
CA GLN A 176 20.74 -1.12 2.72
C GLN A 176 21.66 0.11 2.83
N THR A 177 21.09 1.28 3.14
CA THR A 177 21.87 2.51 3.34
C THR A 177 22.82 2.37 4.53
N ILE A 178 22.37 1.78 5.65
CA ILE A 178 23.22 1.48 6.79
C ILE A 178 24.31 0.50 6.41
N ALA A 179 23.96 -0.60 5.72
CA ALA A 179 24.90 -1.62 5.31
C ALA A 179 26.04 -1.04 4.44
N SER A 180 25.68 -0.20 3.46
CA SER A 180 26.63 0.46 2.57
C SER A 180 27.44 1.54 3.28
N GLY A 181 26.80 2.39 4.10
CA GLY A 181 27.49 3.49 4.80
C GLY A 181 28.49 3.02 5.84
N LEU A 182 28.19 1.93 6.55
CA LEU A 182 29.09 1.34 7.55
C LEU A 182 29.95 0.19 7.01
N ASN A 183 29.81 -0.17 5.74
CA ASN A 183 30.48 -1.30 5.10
C ASN A 183 30.33 -2.62 5.90
N ILE A 184 29.08 -2.93 6.30
CA ILE A 184 28.72 -4.13 7.07
C ILE A 184 27.72 -5.00 6.32
N ARG A 185 27.56 -6.25 6.76
CA ARG A 185 26.57 -7.17 6.19
C ARG A 185 25.14 -6.66 6.45
N VAL A 186 24.23 -6.85 5.48
CA VAL A 186 22.81 -6.43 5.54
C VAL A 186 22.12 -6.92 6.81
N ARG A 187 22.37 -8.18 7.23
CA ARG A 187 21.80 -8.71 8.48
C ARG A 187 22.22 -7.89 9.70
N ARG A 188 23.49 -7.53 9.80
CA ARG A 188 24.01 -6.69 10.88
C ARG A 188 23.42 -5.28 10.85
N ALA A 189 23.26 -4.72 9.66
CA ALA A 189 22.62 -3.42 9.47
C ALA A 189 21.15 -3.44 9.91
N GLU A 190 20.42 -4.52 9.61
CA GLU A 190 19.04 -4.71 10.05
C GLU A 190 18.93 -4.79 11.58
N ASP A 191 19.84 -5.53 12.23
CA ASP A 191 19.89 -5.62 13.70
C ASP A 191 20.17 -4.24 14.32
N LEU A 192 21.12 -3.49 13.76
CA LEU A 192 21.43 -2.12 14.22
C LEU A 192 20.25 -1.18 14.04
N LYS A 193 19.58 -1.21 12.88
CA LYS A 193 18.41 -0.40 12.60
C LYS A 193 17.30 -0.64 13.65
N LYS A 194 16.99 -1.91 13.94
CA LYS A 194 15.98 -2.28 14.93
C LYS A 194 16.35 -1.88 16.35
N LEU A 195 17.61 -2.06 16.70
CA LEU A 195 18.08 -1.82 18.07
C LEU A 195 18.23 -0.32 18.39
N ARG A 196 18.71 0.47 17.43
CA ARG A 196 19.10 1.88 17.66
C ARG A 196 18.10 2.87 17.07
N GLY A 197 17.51 2.56 15.93
CA GLY A 197 16.57 3.47 15.25
C GLY A 197 17.21 4.83 14.97
N LEU A 198 16.44 5.88 15.22
CA LEU A 198 16.85 7.29 15.04
C LEU A 198 17.36 7.94 16.33
N LYS A 199 17.38 7.22 17.44
CA LYS A 199 17.74 7.74 18.79
C LYS A 199 19.23 7.57 19.11
N GLY A 200 20.12 7.73 18.16
CA GLY A 200 21.56 7.63 18.42
C GLY A 200 22.12 8.85 19.14
N THR A 201 23.00 8.64 20.15
CA THR A 201 23.81 9.66 20.81
C THR A 201 25.30 9.35 20.62
N GLY A 202 26.12 10.38 20.43
CA GLY A 202 27.57 10.21 20.21
C GLY A 202 27.89 9.56 18.86
N GLY A 203 28.73 8.53 18.82
CA GLY A 203 29.10 7.80 17.59
C GLY A 203 27.94 7.08 16.89
N GLU A 204 26.81 6.96 17.56
CA GLU A 204 25.57 6.40 16.99
C GLU A 204 24.75 7.42 16.18
N TYR A 205 25.08 8.70 16.27
CA TYR A 205 24.52 9.78 15.46
C TYR A 205 24.74 9.54 13.96
N GLU A 206 25.82 8.84 13.62
CA GLU A 206 26.14 8.44 12.25
C GLU A 206 25.05 7.54 11.63
N LEU A 207 24.46 6.63 12.43
CA LEU A 207 23.41 5.73 11.98
C LEU A 207 22.13 6.48 11.56
N SER A 208 21.68 7.45 12.34
CA SER A 208 20.49 8.26 12.04
C SER A 208 20.74 9.13 10.80
N THR A 209 21.94 9.70 10.68
CA THR A 209 22.33 10.52 9.53
C THR A 209 22.29 9.72 8.22
N LEU A 210 22.67 8.45 8.24
CA LEU A 210 22.55 7.56 7.07
C LEU A 210 21.08 7.30 6.67
N MET A 211 20.16 7.27 7.61
CA MET A 211 18.75 6.97 7.36
C MET A 211 17.92 8.19 6.92
N PHE A 212 18.30 9.40 7.33
CA PHE A 212 17.51 10.62 7.05
C PHE A 212 17.20 10.85 5.58
N PRO A 213 18.12 10.68 4.61
CA PRO A 213 17.79 10.90 3.20
C PRO A 213 16.65 10.00 2.70
N ILE A 214 16.58 8.76 3.18
CA ILE A 214 15.50 7.82 2.83
C ILE A 214 14.18 8.25 3.47
N LEU A 215 14.23 8.65 4.74
CA LEU A 215 13.04 9.14 5.46
C LEU A 215 12.51 10.43 4.83
N ASP A 216 13.38 11.33 4.39
CA ASP A 216 12.99 12.57 3.71
C ASP A 216 12.23 12.29 2.40
N VAL A 217 12.61 11.26 1.66
CA VAL A 217 11.85 10.84 0.47
C VAL A 217 10.46 10.35 0.87
N ILE A 218 10.35 9.53 1.91
CA ILE A 218 9.06 9.03 2.40
C ILE A 218 8.17 10.20 2.88
N ILE A 219 8.73 11.13 3.64
CA ILE A 219 8.02 12.32 4.14
C ILE A 219 7.59 13.22 2.98
N SER A 220 8.47 13.42 1.99
CA SER A 220 8.17 14.24 0.82
C SER A 220 7.03 13.63 0.00
N GLU A 221 7.01 12.32 -0.15
CA GLU A 221 5.91 11.61 -0.80
C GLU A 221 4.61 11.73 0.01
N ALA A 222 4.67 11.61 1.33
CA ALA A 222 3.51 11.80 2.19
C ALA A 222 2.95 13.24 2.08
N ARG A 223 3.81 14.24 2.02
CA ARG A 223 3.41 15.64 1.78
C ARG A 223 2.78 15.82 0.41
N ARG A 224 3.32 15.18 -0.63
CA ARG A 224 2.78 15.20 -1.98
C ARG A 224 1.37 14.61 -2.04
N VAL A 225 1.19 13.42 -1.46
CA VAL A 225 -0.12 12.75 -1.38
C VAL A 225 -1.12 13.62 -0.61
N LYS A 226 -0.72 14.16 0.55
CA LYS A 226 -1.53 15.07 1.34
C LYS A 226 -1.97 16.28 0.53
N SER A 227 -1.03 16.98 -0.10
CA SER A 227 -1.30 18.20 -0.88
C SER A 227 -2.22 17.93 -2.07
N ASN A 228 -1.97 16.86 -2.81
CA ASN A 228 -2.80 16.47 -3.96
C ASN A 228 -4.24 16.16 -3.53
N TYR A 229 -4.40 15.47 -2.41
CA TYR A 229 -5.73 15.19 -1.88
C TYR A 229 -6.44 16.46 -1.41
N GLU A 230 -5.79 17.27 -0.57
CA GLU A 230 -6.40 18.48 0.00
C GLU A 230 -6.82 19.49 -1.09
N ILE A 231 -6.01 19.62 -2.14
CA ILE A 231 -6.34 20.49 -3.29
C ILE A 231 -7.45 19.87 -4.14
N GLY A 232 -7.34 18.58 -4.48
CA GLY A 232 -8.28 17.91 -5.37
C GLY A 232 -9.69 17.74 -4.78
N TYR A 233 -9.77 17.54 -3.47
CA TYR A 233 -11.04 17.26 -2.76
C TYR A 233 -11.54 18.45 -1.94
N ASN A 234 -10.74 19.52 -1.78
CA ASN A 234 -11.03 20.64 -0.88
C ASN A 234 -11.36 20.18 0.55
N GLU A 235 -10.65 19.15 1.01
CA GLU A 235 -10.83 18.52 2.32
C GLU A 235 -9.49 18.37 3.03
N LYS A 236 -9.42 18.79 4.31
CA LYS A 236 -8.17 18.76 5.10
C LYS A 236 -7.93 17.38 5.71
N ILE A 237 -6.66 17.01 5.78
CA ILE A 237 -6.22 15.87 6.57
C ILE A 237 -6.17 16.27 8.04
N GLU A 238 -6.87 15.52 8.88
CA GLU A 238 -7.04 15.81 10.31
C GLU A 238 -6.27 14.85 11.21
N ARG A 239 -5.82 13.72 10.66
CA ARG A 239 -5.15 12.65 11.41
C ARG A 239 -4.08 12.00 10.56
N ILE A 240 -2.98 11.59 11.21
CA ILE A 240 -1.93 10.78 10.58
C ILE A 240 -1.77 9.48 11.39
N ILE A 241 -1.69 8.35 10.70
CA ILE A 241 -1.40 7.04 11.28
C ILE A 241 -0.13 6.51 10.62
N LEU A 242 0.85 6.14 11.43
CA LEU A 242 2.00 5.35 11.00
C LEU A 242 1.72 3.86 11.27
N THR A 243 1.97 3.01 10.29
CA THR A 243 1.80 1.56 10.39
C THR A 243 2.90 0.82 9.62
N GLY A 244 2.82 -0.50 9.57
CA GLY A 244 3.87 -1.33 8.99
C GLY A 244 5.06 -1.56 9.90
N GLY A 245 6.00 -2.35 9.44
CA GLY A 245 7.22 -2.67 10.20
C GLY A 245 8.09 -1.46 10.52
N GLY A 246 8.09 -0.46 9.63
CA GLY A 246 8.84 0.78 9.80
C GLY A 246 8.31 1.69 10.88
N ALA A 247 7.03 1.59 11.24
CA ALA A 247 6.45 2.34 12.35
C ALA A 247 7.07 1.98 13.72
N ASN A 248 7.72 0.81 13.80
CA ASN A 248 8.44 0.38 15.01
C ASN A 248 9.88 0.93 15.08
N LEU A 249 10.33 1.70 14.10
CA LEU A 249 11.66 2.31 14.14
C LEU A 249 11.74 3.28 15.30
N LEU A 250 12.68 3.05 16.21
CA LEU A 250 12.83 3.90 17.40
C LEU A 250 13.07 5.36 16.99
N GLY A 251 12.24 6.26 17.48
CA GLY A 251 12.34 7.69 17.19
C GLY A 251 11.59 8.16 15.95
N ILE A 252 10.90 7.29 15.19
CA ILE A 252 10.19 7.67 13.96
C ILE A 252 9.02 8.66 14.18
N ALA A 253 8.41 8.65 15.37
CA ALA A 253 7.27 9.50 15.72
C ALA A 253 7.67 10.82 16.38
N GLN A 254 8.94 11.13 16.49
CA GLN A 254 9.49 12.38 17.06
C GLN A 254 9.85 13.35 15.94
#